data_c3363d236163e6f1f138d0c6f4345676
#
_entry.id   c3363d236163e6f1f138d0c6f4345676
#
_cell.length_a   1.000
_cell.length_b   1.000
_cell.length_c   1.000
_cell.angle_alpha   90.00
_cell.angle_beta   90.00
_cell.angle_gamma   90.00
#
_symmetry.space_group_name_H-M   'P 1'
#
loop_
_entity.id
_entity.type
_entity.pdbx_description
1 polymer ?
#
loop_
_entity_poly.entity_id
_entity_poly.type
_entity_poly.pdbx_seq_one_letter_code
_entity_poly.pdbx_strand_id
1 'polypeptide(L)'
;MRKGQARIVVEHITRIDDSCGSDWPYPPEGQGCHQTVIKGNPELVVSLHGHDPVEPGPAGGGNSSAANRIVNAIPAVCDSPAGIVTPLDLPLIHGGPQMQE
;
A
#
# COMPACT_ATOMS: atom_id res chain seq x y z
N MET A 1 -6.73 9.26 -18.86
CA MET A 1 -7.40 8.50 -19.93
C MET A 1 -6.87 8.92 -21.31
N ARG A 2 -6.74 8.01 -22.25
CA ARG A 2 -6.41 8.29 -23.64
C ARG A 2 -7.45 7.59 -24.52
N LYS A 3 -8.10 8.32 -25.44
CA LYS A 3 -9.18 7.78 -26.30
C LYS A 3 -10.32 7.09 -25.52
N GLY A 4 -10.71 7.63 -24.36
CA GLY A 4 -11.79 7.09 -23.53
C GLY A 4 -11.48 5.80 -22.76
N GLN A 5 -10.29 5.24 -22.87
CA GLN A 5 -9.90 4.05 -22.13
C GLN A 5 -9.17 4.40 -20.83
N ALA A 6 -9.48 3.68 -19.75
CA ALA A 6 -8.71 3.75 -18.51
C ALA A 6 -7.28 3.25 -18.78
N ARG A 7 -6.30 4.01 -18.29
CA ARG A 7 -4.87 3.67 -18.40
C ARG A 7 -4.29 3.20 -17.08
N ILE A 8 -4.86 3.67 -16.00
CA ILE A 8 -4.53 3.26 -14.64
C ILE A 8 -5.83 2.80 -14.01
N VAL A 9 -5.83 1.59 -13.49
CA VAL A 9 -6.95 0.99 -12.77
C VAL A 9 -6.41 0.64 -11.39
N VAL A 10 -7.13 1.03 -10.36
CA VAL A 10 -6.88 0.61 -8.97
C VAL A 10 -8.10 -0.19 -8.54
N GLU A 11 -7.86 -1.43 -8.15
CA GLU A 11 -8.87 -2.33 -7.61
C GLU A 11 -8.55 -2.62 -6.15
N HIS A 12 -9.56 -2.50 -5.30
CA HIS A 12 -9.49 -2.94 -3.91
C HIS A 12 -10.49 -4.07 -3.71
N ILE A 13 -9.98 -5.21 -3.28
CA ILE A 13 -10.78 -6.42 -3.15
C ILE A 13 -10.65 -6.92 -1.71
N THR A 14 -11.79 -7.17 -1.08
CA THR A 14 -11.86 -7.79 0.25
C THR A 14 -12.56 -9.14 0.11
N ARG A 15 -11.96 -10.19 0.64
CA ARG A 15 -12.51 -11.54 0.65
C ARG A 15 -13.04 -11.89 2.03
N ILE A 16 -14.08 -12.71 2.06
CA ILE A 16 -14.68 -13.24 3.29
C ILE A 16 -13.90 -14.48 3.73
N ASP A 17 -13.52 -15.31 2.77
CA ASP A 17 -12.74 -16.54 2.99
C ASP A 17 -11.90 -16.91 1.74
N ASP A 18 -11.12 -17.95 1.87
CA ASP A 18 -10.17 -18.40 0.86
C ASP A 18 -10.79 -19.02 -0.38
N SER A 19 -12.06 -19.40 -0.32
CA SER A 19 -12.80 -19.93 -1.47
C SER A 19 -13.24 -18.84 -2.45
N CYS A 20 -13.26 -17.59 -1.97
CA CYS A 20 -13.61 -16.46 -2.80
C CYS A 20 -12.44 -16.04 -3.69
N GLY A 21 -12.64 -16.05 -5.02
CA GLY A 21 -11.66 -15.58 -5.98
C GLY A 21 -10.37 -16.40 -6.00
N SER A 22 -10.49 -17.70 -6.22
CA SER A 22 -9.36 -18.64 -6.28
C SER A 22 -8.31 -18.33 -7.33
N ASP A 23 -8.65 -17.50 -8.31
CA ASP A 23 -7.79 -17.02 -9.41
C ASP A 23 -7.14 -15.66 -9.10
N TRP A 24 -7.47 -15.06 -7.96
CA TRP A 24 -6.86 -13.78 -7.56
C TRP A 24 -5.47 -13.98 -6.96
N PRO A 25 -4.61 -12.94 -7.03
CA PRO A 25 -3.31 -12.99 -6.38
C PRO A 25 -3.44 -13.31 -4.89
N TYR A 26 -2.66 -14.29 -4.44
CA TYR A 26 -2.68 -14.76 -3.07
C TYR A 26 -1.28 -14.56 -2.44
N PRO A 27 -1.17 -14.02 -1.23
CA PRO A 27 0.10 -14.01 -0.54
C PRO A 27 0.44 -15.44 -0.07
N PRO A 28 1.70 -15.87 -0.12
CA PRO A 28 2.12 -17.18 0.38
C PRO A 28 1.90 -17.32 1.89
N GLU A 29 2.02 -16.22 2.61
CA GLU A 29 1.75 -16.13 4.04
C GLU A 29 0.99 -14.85 4.32
N GLY A 30 0.03 -14.92 5.26
CA GLY A 30 -0.79 -13.74 5.60
C GLY A 30 -1.96 -13.55 4.66
N GLN A 31 -2.60 -12.42 4.75
CA GLN A 31 -3.97 -12.25 4.27
C GLN A 31 -4.16 -11.06 3.36
N GLY A 32 -3.11 -10.31 3.07
CA GLY A 32 -3.14 -9.18 2.16
C GLY A 32 -1.98 -9.19 1.17
N CYS A 33 -2.27 -8.75 -0.04
CA CYS A 33 -1.26 -8.61 -1.08
C CYS A 33 -1.54 -7.38 -1.92
N HIS A 34 -0.49 -6.71 -2.34
CA HIS A 34 -0.57 -5.66 -3.35
C HIS A 34 0.08 -6.19 -4.61
N GLN A 35 -0.63 -6.12 -5.73
CA GLN A 35 -0.07 -6.48 -7.02
C GLN A 35 -0.18 -5.31 -7.97
N THR A 36 0.91 -5.01 -8.65
CA THR A 36 0.97 -4.04 -9.74
C THR A 36 1.33 -4.75 -11.03
N VAL A 37 0.48 -4.59 -12.03
CA VAL A 37 0.73 -5.10 -13.39
C VAL A 37 0.92 -3.92 -14.33
N ILE A 38 2.10 -3.84 -14.93
CA ILE A 38 2.43 -2.82 -15.93
C ILE A 38 2.46 -3.51 -17.29
N LYS A 39 1.40 -3.32 -18.06
CA LYS A 39 1.29 -3.90 -19.41
C LYS A 39 2.15 -3.12 -20.39
N GLY A 40 3.14 -3.77 -20.91
CA GLY A 40 4.09 -3.18 -21.85
C GLY A 40 4.95 -4.23 -22.54
N ASN A 41 6.06 -3.81 -23.09
CA ASN A 41 7.08 -4.71 -23.62
C ASN A 41 8.45 -4.28 -23.02
N PRO A 42 8.93 -4.98 -21.98
CA PRO A 42 8.32 -6.14 -21.33
C PRO A 42 7.07 -5.81 -20.47
N GLU A 43 6.27 -6.81 -20.17
CA GLU A 43 5.27 -6.73 -19.11
C GLU A 43 5.96 -6.93 -17.75
N LEU A 44 5.59 -6.12 -16.77
CA LEU A 44 6.13 -6.21 -15.42
C LEU A 44 5.01 -6.54 -14.43
N VAL A 45 5.25 -7.51 -13.59
CA VAL A 45 4.36 -7.87 -12.49
C VAL A 45 5.15 -7.79 -11.18
N VAL A 46 4.66 -6.97 -10.26
CA VAL A 46 5.25 -6.82 -8.93
C VAL A 46 4.20 -7.20 -7.91
N SER A 47 4.52 -8.18 -7.07
CA SER A 47 3.68 -8.57 -5.94
C SER A 47 4.41 -8.22 -4.65
N LEU A 48 3.70 -7.54 -3.74
CA LEU A 48 4.19 -7.10 -2.45
C LEU A 48 3.35 -7.74 -1.36
N HIS A 49 3.99 -8.43 -0.44
CA HIS A 49 3.38 -9.03 0.73
C HIS A 49 3.97 -8.40 1.98
N GLY A 50 3.10 -7.95 2.89
CA GLY A 50 3.49 -7.43 4.19
C GLY A 50 3.36 -8.51 5.25
N HIS A 51 4.30 -8.54 6.19
CA HIS A 51 4.25 -9.38 7.38
C HIS A 51 4.64 -8.53 8.59
N ASP A 52 3.84 -8.57 9.64
CA ASP A 52 4.17 -7.95 10.91
C ASP A 52 4.63 -9.05 11.88
N PRO A 53 5.93 -9.07 12.25
CA PRO A 53 6.45 -10.10 13.16
C PRO A 53 6.00 -9.88 14.61
N VAL A 54 5.54 -8.69 14.97
CA VAL A 54 5.11 -8.34 16.34
C VAL A 54 3.63 -8.60 16.52
N GLU A 55 2.81 -8.24 15.55
CA GLU A 55 1.38 -8.48 15.55
C GLU A 55 0.98 -9.32 14.32
N PRO A 56 1.26 -10.61 14.34
CA PRO A 56 0.86 -11.48 13.25
C PRO A 56 -0.67 -11.58 13.22
N GLY A 57 -1.27 -11.15 12.15
CA GLY A 57 -2.73 -11.13 12.02
C GLY A 57 -3.18 -11.04 10.57
N PRO A 58 -4.51 -11.07 10.36
CA PRO A 58 -5.08 -11.07 9.02
C PRO A 58 -4.73 -9.85 8.18
N ALA A 59 -4.32 -8.76 8.79
CA ALA A 59 -3.96 -7.54 8.06
C ALA A 59 -2.56 -7.60 7.43
N GLY A 60 -1.73 -8.61 7.72
CA GLY A 60 -0.42 -8.81 7.11
C GLY A 60 0.50 -7.58 7.18
N GLY A 61 0.52 -6.89 8.30
CA GLY A 61 1.29 -5.64 8.45
C GLY A 61 0.64 -4.40 7.80
N GLY A 62 -0.54 -4.52 7.23
CA GLY A 62 -1.24 -3.39 6.60
C GLY A 62 -1.58 -2.28 7.60
N ASN A 63 -1.99 -2.64 8.80
CA ASN A 63 -2.30 -1.68 9.87
C ASN A 63 -1.04 -0.94 10.32
N SER A 64 0.05 -1.65 10.55
CA SER A 64 1.34 -1.06 10.92
C SER A 64 1.86 -0.13 9.83
N SER A 65 1.74 -0.52 8.56
CA SER A 65 2.15 0.31 7.42
C SER A 65 1.33 1.61 7.34
N ALA A 66 0.02 1.52 7.56
CA ALA A 66 -0.86 2.68 7.55
C ALA A 66 -0.56 3.62 8.74
N ALA A 67 -0.40 3.06 9.94
CA ALA A 67 -0.07 3.82 11.14
C ALA A 67 1.28 4.53 10.99
N ASN A 68 2.30 3.83 10.52
CA ASN A 68 3.62 4.41 10.29
C ASN A 68 3.60 5.55 9.27
N ARG A 69 2.75 5.48 8.24
CA ARG A 69 2.58 6.58 7.30
C ARG A 69 2.09 7.85 7.99
N ILE A 70 1.14 7.71 8.91
CA ILE A 70 0.59 8.84 9.67
C ILE A 70 1.65 9.40 10.63
N VAL A 71 2.30 8.54 11.40
CA VAL A 71 3.33 8.95 12.37
C VAL A 71 4.48 9.66 11.68
N ASN A 72 4.96 9.13 10.57
CA ASN A 72 6.06 9.73 9.81
C ASN A 72 5.67 11.08 9.16
N ALA A 73 4.40 11.37 8.99
CA ALA A 73 3.93 12.65 8.47
C ALA A 73 3.90 13.77 9.52
N ILE A 74 3.92 13.44 10.81
CA ILE A 74 3.78 14.43 11.90
C ILE A 74 4.73 15.63 11.75
N PRO A 75 6.04 15.46 11.54
CA PRO A 75 6.94 16.61 11.39
C PRO A 75 6.54 17.53 10.24
N ALA A 76 6.25 16.94 9.07
CA ALA A 76 5.88 17.71 7.88
C ALA A 76 4.55 18.47 8.06
N VAL A 77 3.60 17.87 8.78
CA VAL A 77 2.33 18.53 9.13
C VAL A 77 2.56 19.67 10.10
N CYS A 78 3.41 19.48 11.12
CA CYS A 78 3.72 20.52 12.10
C CYS A 78 4.44 21.73 11.46
N ASP A 79 5.26 21.50 10.44
CA ASP A 79 5.98 22.52 9.72
C ASP A 79 5.12 23.22 8.64
N SER A 80 3.94 22.72 8.38
CA SER A 80 3.03 23.28 7.38
C SER A 80 2.33 24.55 7.88
N PRO A 81 1.94 25.46 6.98
CA PRO A 81 1.09 26.59 7.34
C PRO A 81 -0.22 26.14 7.99
N ALA A 82 -0.76 26.97 8.90
CA ALA A 82 -2.03 26.68 9.56
C ALA A 82 -3.17 26.54 8.52
N GLY A 83 -3.90 25.43 8.60
CA GLY A 83 -4.99 25.13 7.67
C GLY A 83 -5.24 23.64 7.52
N ILE A 84 -5.97 23.27 6.47
CA ILE A 84 -6.17 21.89 6.08
C ILE A 84 -5.08 21.50 5.09
N VAL A 85 -4.33 20.47 5.40
CA VAL A 85 -3.23 19.95 4.58
C VAL A 85 -3.63 18.60 4.02
N THR A 86 -3.45 18.41 2.73
CA THR A 86 -3.70 17.13 2.05
C THR A 86 -2.37 16.42 1.74
N PRO A 87 -2.39 15.13 1.42
CA PRO A 87 -1.17 14.41 1.01
C PRO A 87 -0.47 15.01 -0.22
N LEU A 88 -1.16 15.83 -1.01
CA LEU A 88 -0.57 16.50 -2.17
C LEU A 88 0.18 17.79 -1.80
N ASP A 89 -0.11 18.34 -0.63
CA ASP A 89 0.54 19.54 -0.11
C ASP A 89 1.80 19.20 0.70
N LEU A 90 1.94 17.95 1.11
CA LEU A 90 3.06 17.46 1.88
C LEU A 90 4.17 16.92 0.97
N PRO A 91 5.44 16.98 1.41
CA PRO A 91 6.52 16.27 0.75
C PRO A 91 6.27 14.77 0.74
N LEU A 92 7.00 14.03 -0.09
CA LEU A 92 6.94 12.58 -0.06
C LEU A 92 7.38 12.07 1.31
N ILE A 93 6.43 11.53 2.07
CA ILE A 93 6.71 10.97 3.39
C ILE A 93 7.40 9.61 3.21
N HIS A 94 8.61 9.49 3.71
CA HIS A 94 9.39 8.26 3.74
C HIS A 94 9.47 7.67 5.14
N GLY A 95 9.86 6.42 5.26
CA GLY A 95 10.16 5.80 6.54
C GLY A 95 11.33 6.52 7.23
N GLY A 96 11.23 6.69 8.53
CA GLY A 96 12.35 7.14 9.35
C GLY A 96 13.48 6.10 9.41
N PRO A 97 14.57 6.35 10.12
CA PRO A 97 15.73 5.45 10.25
C PRO A 97 15.39 4.24 11.15
N GLN A 98 14.38 3.49 10.79
CA GLN A 98 13.97 2.27 11.52
C GLN A 98 14.46 0.98 10.87
N MET A 99 15.41 1.05 9.96
CA MET A 99 16.12 -0.15 9.53
C MET A 99 17.04 -0.57 10.67
N GLN A 100 16.58 -1.51 11.48
CA GLN A 100 17.46 -2.24 12.38
C GLN A 100 18.36 -3.12 11.51
N GLU A 101 19.66 -2.99 11.73
CA GLU A 101 20.69 -3.87 11.16
C GLU A 101 20.51 -5.31 11.66
#